data_0f4656e72bbdbca587b3765791b65314
#
_entry.id   0f4656e72bbdbca587b3765791b65314
#
_cell.length_a   1.000
_cell.length_b   1.000
_cell.length_c   1.000
_cell.angle_alpha   90.00
_cell.angle_beta   90.00
_cell.angle_gamma   90.00
#
_symmetry.space_group_name_H-M   'P 1'
#
loop_
_entity.id
_entity.type
_entity.pdbx_description
1 polymer ?
#
loop_
_entity_poly.entity_id
_entity_poly.type
_entity_poly.pdbx_seq_one_letter_code
_entity_poly.pdbx_strand_id
1 'polypeptide(L)'
;MTSTDASADDTLDLHLPAEFVARFGKDGPQGGGPGRTRTRRNDADLLDQVADWGPVATAAGEFHLVPVDAERDLPLVVRWMNDPAVAEFWELSGPRSVTEDHVRAQLTGDGRSVPCVGLMEGVPMSYWELYRADLDALARYCPVRPHDTGLHLLIGDAADRGRGIGTVLIRAVADLVLARRPACTRVVAEPDVRNRPSVAAFLGAGFRTVAEVDLPAKRAAFMIRDRSGCPGSGCSGPGSGGSGSGGSGGSGSGGSGSP
;
A
#
# COMPACT_ATOMS: atom_id res chain seq x y z
N MET A 1 1.82 -40.22 -50.05
CA MET A 1 2.60 -39.04 -50.36
C MET A 1 1.72 -37.83 -50.09
N THR A 2 1.86 -37.03 -49.16
CA THR A 2 2.91 -36.58 -48.30
C THR A 2 2.32 -36.20 -46.93
N SER A 3 2.97 -36.67 -45.88
CA SER A 3 2.82 -36.22 -44.49
C SER A 3 3.00 -34.71 -44.38
N THR A 4 2.18 -34.05 -43.61
CA THR A 4 2.56 -32.78 -42.98
C THR A 4 2.16 -32.85 -41.52
N ASP A 5 3.17 -33.11 -40.76
CA ASP A 5 3.30 -32.97 -39.33
C ASP A 5 3.15 -31.47 -38.99
N ALA A 6 2.23 -31.14 -38.12
CA ALA A 6 2.14 -29.80 -37.53
C ALA A 6 2.09 -29.99 -36.01
N SER A 7 3.27 -30.11 -35.49
CA SER A 7 3.58 -29.88 -34.08
C SER A 7 3.29 -28.43 -33.77
N ALA A 8 2.25 -28.14 -33.00
CA ALA A 8 2.02 -26.86 -32.38
C ALA A 8 2.13 -27.06 -30.89
N ASP A 9 3.36 -26.96 -30.45
CA ASP A 9 3.72 -26.79 -29.05
C ASP A 9 3.70 -25.25 -28.79
N ASP A 10 2.50 -24.73 -28.57
CA ASP A 10 2.31 -23.33 -28.19
C ASP A 10 2.18 -23.28 -26.66
N THR A 11 3.30 -23.55 -26.01
CA THR A 11 3.51 -23.25 -24.60
C THR A 11 3.54 -21.74 -24.49
N LEU A 12 2.43 -21.11 -24.07
CA LEU A 12 2.41 -19.73 -23.62
C LEU A 12 3.33 -19.63 -22.39
N ASP A 13 4.54 -19.23 -22.67
CA ASP A 13 5.56 -18.91 -21.69
C ASP A 13 5.14 -17.58 -21.04
N LEU A 14 4.32 -17.67 -20.00
CA LEU A 14 3.97 -16.54 -19.15
C LEU A 14 5.21 -16.16 -18.34
N HIS A 15 6.11 -15.46 -18.98
CA HIS A 15 7.20 -14.78 -18.30
C HIS A 15 6.60 -13.70 -17.42
N LEU A 16 6.54 -13.96 -16.12
CA LEU A 16 6.49 -12.90 -15.12
C LEU A 16 7.60 -11.90 -15.46
N PRO A 17 7.33 -10.59 -15.51
CA PRO A 17 8.36 -9.61 -15.78
C PRO A 17 9.55 -9.86 -14.86
N ALA A 18 10.76 -9.93 -15.45
CA ALA A 18 12.00 -10.22 -14.72
C ALA A 18 12.21 -9.31 -13.49
N GLU A 19 11.56 -8.14 -13.49
CA GLU A 19 11.53 -7.19 -12.38
C GLU A 19 10.75 -7.68 -11.17
N PHE A 20 9.76 -8.57 -11.37
CA PHE A 20 9.01 -9.19 -10.27
C PHE A 20 9.83 -10.31 -9.61
N VAL A 21 10.63 -11.03 -10.40
CA VAL A 21 11.56 -12.07 -9.90
C VAL A 21 12.80 -11.44 -9.26
N ALA A 22 13.28 -10.29 -9.77
CA ALA A 22 14.41 -9.55 -9.19
C ALA A 22 14.09 -8.93 -7.81
N ARG A 23 12.83 -8.87 -7.45
CA ARG A 23 12.38 -8.40 -6.13
C ARG A 23 12.86 -9.32 -5.00
N PHE A 24 13.19 -10.59 -5.30
CA PHE A 24 13.58 -11.63 -4.34
C PHE A 24 14.78 -12.49 -4.77
N GLY A 25 15.48 -12.10 -5.84
CA GLY A 25 16.62 -12.85 -6.38
C GLY A 25 17.85 -12.76 -5.48
N LYS A 26 18.42 -13.93 -5.19
CA LYS A 26 19.63 -14.16 -4.41
C LYS A 26 20.84 -13.45 -5.04
N ASP A 27 21.41 -12.48 -4.34
CA ASP A 27 22.82 -12.15 -4.47
C ASP A 27 23.57 -12.70 -3.25
N GLY A 28 24.28 -13.81 -3.47
CA GLY A 28 25.20 -14.37 -2.50
C GLY A 28 26.45 -13.51 -2.35
N PRO A 29 27.11 -13.50 -1.19
CA PRO A 29 28.26 -12.65 -0.94
C PRO A 29 29.52 -13.23 -1.55
N GLN A 30 30.19 -12.48 -2.40
CA GLN A 30 31.60 -12.70 -2.72
C GLN A 30 32.44 -11.48 -2.32
N GLY A 31 33.46 -11.72 -1.52
CA GLY A 31 34.68 -10.95 -1.48
C GLY A 31 34.81 -9.90 -0.37
N GLY A 32 35.62 -10.22 0.62
CA GLY A 32 36.01 -9.36 1.74
C GLY A 32 36.89 -8.18 1.32
N GLY A 33 36.64 -7.05 1.98
CA GLY A 33 37.48 -5.88 2.06
C GLY A 33 37.20 -5.15 3.38
N PRO A 34 38.22 -4.57 4.07
CA PRO A 34 38.05 -4.10 5.46
C PRO A 34 37.39 -2.73 5.55
N GLY A 35 36.45 -2.62 6.47
CA GLY A 35 36.21 -1.38 7.19
C GLY A 35 35.33 -0.33 6.51
N ARG A 36 34.04 -0.64 6.30
CA ARG A 36 33.00 0.39 6.30
C ARG A 36 32.08 0.09 7.45
N THR A 37 32.08 0.95 8.44
CA THR A 37 31.14 0.96 9.54
C THR A 37 29.74 0.91 8.95
N ARG A 38 29.13 -0.26 8.98
CA ARG A 38 27.71 -0.45 8.68
C ARG A 38 26.99 0.36 9.72
N THR A 39 26.48 1.54 9.35
CA THR A 39 25.50 2.24 10.15
C THR A 39 24.40 1.22 10.43
N ARG A 40 24.22 0.83 11.70
CA ARG A 40 23.07 0.01 12.12
C ARG A 40 21.85 0.77 11.63
N ARG A 41 21.20 0.29 10.56
CA ARG A 41 19.82 0.64 10.30
C ARG A 41 19.10 0.28 11.58
N ASN A 42 18.37 1.23 12.14
CA ASN A 42 17.54 0.97 13.32
C ASN A 42 16.58 -0.13 12.92
N ASP A 43 16.81 -1.37 13.43
CA ASP A 43 15.94 -2.53 13.23
C ASP A 43 14.49 -2.22 13.68
N ALA A 44 14.31 -1.23 14.57
CA ALA A 44 13.01 -0.74 15.05
C ALA A 44 12.11 -0.11 13.98
N ASP A 45 12.59 0.05 12.73
CA ASP A 45 11.83 0.69 11.64
C ASP A 45 11.40 -0.31 10.55
N LEU A 46 11.71 -1.57 10.70
CA LEU A 46 11.18 -2.65 9.89
C LEU A 46 9.77 -3.05 10.35
N LEU A 47 9.09 -3.86 9.55
CA LEU A 47 7.70 -4.30 9.82
C LEU A 47 7.62 -5.60 10.63
N ASP A 48 8.73 -6.06 11.18
CA ASP A 48 8.87 -7.30 11.95
C ASP A 48 8.04 -7.35 13.24
N GLN A 49 7.60 -6.20 13.75
CA GLN A 49 6.82 -6.10 14.99
C GLN A 49 5.29 -6.09 14.79
N VAL A 50 4.79 -6.37 13.58
CA VAL A 50 3.33 -6.38 13.33
C VAL A 50 2.59 -7.35 14.25
N ALA A 51 3.22 -8.47 14.62
CA ALA A 51 2.66 -9.44 15.56
C ALA A 51 2.29 -8.85 16.94
N ASP A 52 2.99 -7.79 17.35
CA ASP A 52 2.83 -7.16 18.67
C ASP A 52 1.81 -6.01 18.68
N TRP A 53 1.18 -5.73 17.54
CA TRP A 53 0.27 -4.58 17.44
C TRP A 53 -1.03 -4.77 18.20
N GLY A 54 -1.48 -6.02 18.33
CA GLY A 54 -2.71 -6.40 19.03
C GLY A 54 -4.00 -6.05 18.29
N PRO A 55 -5.15 -6.45 18.85
CA PRO A 55 -6.44 -6.15 18.28
C PRO A 55 -6.83 -4.68 18.44
N VAL A 56 -7.71 -4.19 17.57
CA VAL A 56 -8.28 -2.84 17.59
C VAL A 56 -9.79 -2.90 17.45
N ALA A 57 -10.50 -2.08 18.22
CA ALA A 57 -11.94 -1.93 18.08
C ALA A 57 -12.24 -1.10 16.82
N THR A 58 -13.18 -1.57 16.01
CA THR A 58 -13.68 -0.89 14.82
C THR A 58 -15.20 -0.73 14.86
N ALA A 59 -15.76 0.05 13.94
CA ALA A 59 -17.21 0.14 13.80
C ALA A 59 -17.86 -1.18 13.35
N ALA A 60 -17.07 -2.14 12.86
CA ALA A 60 -17.55 -3.45 12.40
C ALA A 60 -17.31 -4.59 13.41
N GLY A 61 -16.63 -4.31 14.54
CA GLY A 61 -16.23 -5.29 15.54
C GLY A 61 -14.76 -5.20 15.87
N GLU A 62 -14.25 -6.12 16.68
CA GLU A 62 -12.84 -6.24 17.00
C GLU A 62 -12.06 -6.79 15.79
N PHE A 63 -11.04 -6.06 15.35
CA PHE A 63 -10.18 -6.46 14.25
C PHE A 63 -8.75 -6.69 14.71
N HIS A 64 -8.15 -7.78 14.27
CA HIS A 64 -6.76 -8.12 14.58
C HIS A 64 -5.98 -8.45 13.31
N LEU A 65 -4.87 -7.77 13.10
CA LEU A 65 -3.94 -8.04 12.01
C LEU A 65 -2.83 -8.96 12.50
N VAL A 66 -2.76 -10.17 11.94
CA VAL A 66 -1.84 -11.22 12.38
C VAL A 66 -0.92 -11.60 11.22
N PRO A 67 0.40 -11.64 11.37
CA PRO A 67 1.30 -12.16 10.35
C PRO A 67 0.89 -13.57 9.90
N VAL A 68 1.03 -13.82 8.61
CA VAL A 68 0.68 -15.11 8.01
C VAL A 68 1.54 -16.22 8.60
N ASP A 69 0.90 -17.27 9.09
CA ASP A 69 1.51 -18.58 9.31
C ASP A 69 1.28 -19.42 8.04
N ALA A 70 2.37 -19.79 7.34
CA ALA A 70 2.27 -20.45 6.05
C ALA A 70 1.57 -21.81 6.12
N GLU A 71 1.71 -22.57 7.21
CA GLU A 71 1.08 -23.89 7.34
C GLU A 71 -0.42 -23.76 7.58
N ARG A 72 -0.80 -22.82 8.43
CA ARG A 72 -2.20 -22.59 8.83
C ARG A 72 -2.98 -21.83 7.76
N ASP A 73 -2.42 -20.73 7.23
CA ASP A 73 -3.19 -19.73 6.51
C ASP A 73 -3.12 -19.88 4.98
N LEU A 74 -2.06 -20.50 4.45
CA LEU A 74 -1.85 -20.59 3.02
C LEU A 74 -3.02 -21.25 2.25
N PRO A 75 -3.67 -22.32 2.75
CA PRO A 75 -4.84 -22.89 2.07
C PRO A 75 -5.97 -21.89 1.88
N LEU A 76 -6.17 -21.00 2.86
CA LEU A 76 -7.18 -19.97 2.82
C LEU A 76 -6.79 -18.83 1.85
N VAL A 77 -5.56 -18.36 1.91
CA VAL A 77 -5.04 -17.31 1.03
C VAL A 77 -5.08 -17.76 -0.43
N VAL A 78 -4.68 -19.00 -0.73
CA VAL A 78 -4.78 -19.59 -2.08
C VAL A 78 -6.23 -19.60 -2.58
N ARG A 79 -7.19 -19.98 -1.72
CA ARG A 79 -8.61 -19.95 -2.09
C ARG A 79 -9.06 -18.54 -2.46
N TRP A 80 -8.68 -17.54 -1.67
CA TRP A 80 -9.03 -16.14 -1.92
C TRP A 80 -8.37 -15.58 -3.17
N MET A 81 -7.09 -15.90 -3.43
CA MET A 81 -6.38 -15.47 -4.64
C MET A 81 -6.97 -16.06 -5.93
N ASN A 82 -7.63 -17.23 -5.82
CA ASN A 82 -8.32 -17.89 -6.95
C ASN A 82 -9.81 -17.45 -7.08
N ASP A 83 -10.33 -16.59 -6.23
CA ASP A 83 -11.63 -15.97 -6.46
C ASP A 83 -11.55 -15.03 -7.68
N PRO A 84 -12.43 -15.14 -8.70
CA PRO A 84 -12.31 -14.36 -9.93
C PRO A 84 -12.25 -12.86 -9.71
N ALA A 85 -12.97 -12.32 -8.73
CA ALA A 85 -12.97 -10.88 -8.43
C ALA A 85 -11.66 -10.42 -7.75
N VAL A 86 -10.94 -11.32 -7.10
CA VAL A 86 -9.60 -11.06 -6.54
C VAL A 86 -8.54 -11.25 -7.61
N ALA A 87 -8.62 -12.35 -8.37
CA ALA A 87 -7.68 -12.70 -9.43
C ALA A 87 -7.51 -11.61 -10.48
N GLU A 88 -8.58 -10.85 -10.74
CA GLU A 88 -8.55 -9.72 -11.70
C GLU A 88 -7.51 -8.64 -11.33
N PHE A 89 -7.18 -8.49 -10.04
CA PHE A 89 -6.33 -7.39 -9.57
C PHE A 89 -5.07 -7.83 -8.83
N TRP A 90 -4.98 -9.11 -8.41
CA TRP A 90 -3.84 -9.61 -7.64
C TRP A 90 -2.84 -10.42 -8.45
N GLU A 91 -3.24 -10.92 -9.63
CA GLU A 91 -2.38 -11.71 -10.54
C GLU A 91 -1.67 -12.92 -9.88
N LEU A 92 -2.25 -13.44 -8.79
CA LEU A 92 -1.72 -14.56 -8.01
C LEU A 92 -2.62 -15.80 -8.09
N SER A 93 -3.55 -15.82 -9.04
CA SER A 93 -4.41 -17.00 -9.31
C SER A 93 -3.62 -18.09 -10.02
N GLY A 94 -4.06 -19.33 -9.84
CA GLY A 94 -3.45 -20.50 -10.48
C GLY A 94 -3.13 -21.61 -9.49
N PRO A 95 -2.14 -22.46 -9.78
CA PRO A 95 -1.69 -23.49 -8.85
C PRO A 95 -1.28 -22.91 -7.51
N ARG A 96 -1.45 -23.72 -6.45
CA ARG A 96 -1.06 -23.32 -5.07
C ARG A 96 0.34 -22.72 -5.00
N SER A 97 1.28 -23.22 -5.77
CA SER A 97 2.67 -22.76 -5.78
C SER A 97 2.80 -21.26 -6.10
N VAL A 98 1.94 -20.69 -6.97
CA VAL A 98 2.00 -19.25 -7.32
C VAL A 98 1.80 -18.39 -6.08
N THR A 99 0.71 -18.62 -5.34
CA THR A 99 0.44 -17.89 -4.08
C THR A 99 1.46 -18.24 -3.01
N GLU A 100 1.87 -19.52 -2.90
CA GLU A 100 2.82 -19.99 -1.90
C GLU A 100 4.19 -19.34 -2.06
N ASP A 101 4.73 -19.30 -3.28
CA ASP A 101 6.04 -18.70 -3.57
C ASP A 101 6.01 -17.21 -3.25
N HIS A 102 4.94 -16.50 -3.61
CA HIS A 102 4.77 -15.09 -3.29
C HIS A 102 4.76 -14.81 -1.78
N VAL A 103 3.94 -15.56 -1.03
CA VAL A 103 3.84 -15.40 0.43
C VAL A 103 5.16 -15.78 1.11
N ARG A 104 5.77 -16.91 0.73
CA ARG A 104 7.05 -17.36 1.31
C ARG A 104 8.19 -16.39 1.04
N ALA A 105 8.23 -15.77 -0.13
CA ALA A 105 9.24 -14.76 -0.46
C ALA A 105 9.17 -13.56 0.50
N GLN A 106 7.98 -13.15 0.92
CA GLN A 106 7.82 -12.09 1.92
C GLN A 106 8.20 -12.56 3.33
N LEU A 107 7.77 -13.77 3.74
CA LEU A 107 8.06 -14.32 5.07
C LEU A 107 9.56 -14.57 5.29
N THR A 108 10.30 -14.94 4.25
CA THR A 108 11.76 -15.17 4.31
C THR A 108 12.58 -13.94 3.95
N GLY A 109 11.92 -12.82 3.67
CA GLY A 109 12.53 -11.55 3.30
C GLY A 109 13.25 -10.84 4.45
N ASP A 110 13.66 -9.61 4.20
CA ASP A 110 14.43 -8.78 5.14
C ASP A 110 13.55 -7.88 6.04
N GLY A 111 12.26 -8.21 6.19
CA GLY A 111 11.30 -7.46 7.02
C GLY A 111 10.75 -6.18 6.37
N ARG A 112 11.07 -5.93 5.08
CA ARG A 112 10.49 -4.79 4.35
C ARG A 112 9.05 -4.98 3.92
N SER A 113 8.56 -6.21 3.90
CA SER A 113 7.16 -6.58 3.61
C SER A 113 6.71 -7.69 4.54
N VAL A 114 5.50 -7.56 5.08
CA VAL A 114 4.90 -8.54 5.98
C VAL A 114 3.50 -8.89 5.48
N PRO A 115 3.29 -10.15 5.03
CA PRO A 115 1.96 -10.64 4.71
C PRO A 115 1.19 -10.94 6.00
N CYS A 116 -0.07 -10.52 6.06
CA CYS A 116 -0.92 -10.69 7.23
C CYS A 116 -2.31 -11.22 6.87
N VAL A 117 -2.93 -11.91 7.83
CA VAL A 117 -4.36 -12.21 7.82
C VAL A 117 -5.06 -11.24 8.76
N GLY A 118 -6.14 -10.64 8.29
CA GLY A 118 -7.02 -9.83 9.14
C GLY A 118 -8.15 -10.69 9.68
N LEU A 119 -8.26 -10.72 11.00
CA LEU A 119 -9.29 -11.43 11.74
C LEU A 119 -10.36 -10.44 12.20
N MET A 120 -11.63 -10.74 11.94
CA MET A 120 -12.77 -10.01 12.52
C MET A 120 -13.42 -10.92 13.55
N GLU A 121 -13.51 -10.48 14.81
CA GLU A 121 -14.01 -11.31 15.92
C GLU A 121 -13.34 -12.71 15.96
N GLY A 122 -12.03 -12.74 15.69
CA GLY A 122 -11.25 -13.97 15.63
C GLY A 122 -11.40 -14.81 14.35
N VAL A 123 -12.26 -14.41 13.40
CA VAL A 123 -12.49 -15.13 12.14
C VAL A 123 -11.68 -14.51 11.01
N PRO A 124 -10.86 -15.29 10.27
CA PRO A 124 -10.14 -14.78 9.11
C PRO A 124 -11.09 -14.26 8.03
N MET A 125 -10.90 -13.00 7.59
CA MET A 125 -11.76 -12.40 6.59
C MET A 125 -11.03 -11.61 5.50
N SER A 126 -9.76 -11.29 5.68
CA SER A 126 -8.99 -10.45 4.75
C SER A 126 -7.52 -10.85 4.73
N TYR A 127 -6.86 -10.61 3.61
CA TYR A 127 -5.40 -10.73 3.47
C TYR A 127 -4.80 -9.36 3.21
N TRP A 128 -3.62 -9.12 3.75
CA TRP A 128 -2.92 -7.86 3.73
C TRP A 128 -1.44 -8.04 3.41
N GLU A 129 -0.88 -7.05 2.76
CA GLU A 129 0.56 -6.86 2.68
C GLU A 129 0.89 -5.46 3.16
N LEU A 130 1.66 -5.39 4.24
CA LEU A 130 2.25 -4.15 4.71
C LEU A 130 3.67 -4.10 4.21
N TYR A 131 4.07 -3.01 3.56
CA TYR A 131 5.43 -2.93 3.01
C TYR A 131 6.03 -1.53 3.15
N ARG A 132 7.36 -1.47 3.17
CA ARG A 132 8.14 -0.23 3.12
C ARG A 132 8.14 0.27 1.68
N ALA A 133 7.28 1.25 1.40
CA ALA A 133 7.09 1.77 0.04
C ALA A 133 8.37 2.43 -0.50
N ASP A 134 9.19 3.03 0.35
CA ASP A 134 10.47 3.63 0.00
C ASP A 134 11.59 2.61 -0.32
N LEU A 135 11.40 1.36 0.08
CA LEU A 135 12.31 0.25 -0.24
C LEU A 135 11.73 -0.67 -1.33
N ASP A 136 10.56 -0.33 -1.83
CA ASP A 136 9.85 -1.06 -2.88
C ASP A 136 10.12 -0.48 -4.28
N ALA A 137 9.81 -1.28 -5.32
CA ALA A 137 9.87 -0.82 -6.70
C ALA A 137 8.97 0.39 -6.97
N LEU A 138 7.90 0.56 -6.20
CA LEU A 138 6.99 1.71 -6.25
C LEU A 138 7.74 3.05 -6.16
N ALA A 139 8.86 3.11 -5.42
CA ALA A 139 9.68 4.30 -5.27
C ALA A 139 10.29 4.83 -6.59
N ARG A 140 10.30 4.01 -7.65
CA ARG A 140 10.76 4.42 -8.98
C ARG A 140 9.70 5.18 -9.78
N TYR A 141 8.44 5.01 -9.39
CA TYR A 141 7.29 5.51 -10.15
C TYR A 141 6.48 6.56 -9.38
N CYS A 142 6.52 6.51 -8.06
CA CYS A 142 5.72 7.35 -7.19
C CYS A 142 6.60 8.19 -6.25
N PRO A 143 6.15 9.41 -5.86
CA PRO A 143 6.89 10.28 -4.94
C PRO A 143 6.74 9.79 -3.49
N VAL A 144 7.27 8.60 -3.19
CA VAL A 144 7.32 8.05 -1.84
C VAL A 144 8.38 8.76 -1.00
N ARG A 145 8.18 8.79 0.30
CA ARG A 145 9.10 9.37 1.29
C ARG A 145 9.74 8.27 2.12
N PRO A 146 10.90 8.53 2.75
CA PRO A 146 11.46 7.61 3.73
C PRO A 146 10.41 7.20 4.77
N HIS A 147 10.36 5.91 5.08
CA HIS A 147 9.46 5.30 6.05
C HIS A 147 7.97 5.24 5.65
N ASP A 148 7.58 5.68 4.46
CA ASP A 148 6.21 5.45 3.97
C ASP A 148 5.88 3.96 4.02
N THR A 149 4.68 3.65 4.53
CA THR A 149 4.16 2.28 4.56
C THR A 149 3.09 2.12 3.50
N GLY A 150 3.28 1.15 2.62
CA GLY A 150 2.30 0.75 1.63
C GLY A 150 1.34 -0.31 2.16
N LEU A 151 0.12 -0.31 1.67
CA LEU A 151 -0.92 -1.29 1.99
C LEU A 151 -1.50 -1.91 0.73
N HIS A 152 -1.45 -3.24 0.65
CA HIS A 152 -2.31 -4.03 -0.21
C HIS A 152 -3.32 -4.79 0.63
N LEU A 153 -4.53 -4.99 0.12
CA LEU A 153 -5.52 -5.82 0.81
C LEU A 153 -6.50 -6.46 -0.17
N LEU A 154 -7.07 -7.58 0.26
CA LEU A 154 -8.30 -8.14 -0.28
C LEU A 154 -9.25 -8.51 0.86
N ILE A 155 -10.56 -8.46 0.58
CA ILE A 155 -11.60 -9.07 1.42
C ILE A 155 -11.87 -10.46 0.84
N GLY A 156 -11.72 -11.48 1.70
CA GLY A 156 -11.72 -12.87 1.28
C GLY A 156 -13.05 -13.32 0.68
N ASP A 157 -14.07 -13.46 1.50
CA ASP A 157 -15.33 -14.02 1.05
C ASP A 157 -16.23 -12.99 0.36
N ALA A 158 -16.91 -13.40 -0.72
CA ALA A 158 -17.77 -12.52 -1.51
C ALA A 158 -18.92 -11.93 -0.67
N ALA A 159 -19.40 -12.66 0.36
CA ALA A 159 -20.46 -12.22 1.26
C ALA A 159 -20.08 -10.98 2.10
N ASP A 160 -18.78 -10.75 2.29
CA ASP A 160 -18.24 -9.64 3.08
C ASP A 160 -17.92 -8.41 2.23
N ARG A 161 -17.90 -8.56 0.92
CA ARG A 161 -17.62 -7.47 -0.02
C ARG A 161 -18.84 -6.57 -0.24
N GLY A 162 -18.60 -5.33 -0.69
CA GLY A 162 -19.67 -4.39 -1.04
C GLY A 162 -20.45 -3.79 0.14
N ARG A 163 -20.08 -4.12 1.39
CA ARG A 163 -20.77 -3.71 2.63
C ARG A 163 -20.07 -2.57 3.38
N GLY A 164 -19.09 -1.93 2.75
CA GLY A 164 -18.32 -0.85 3.37
C GLY A 164 -17.22 -1.33 4.33
N ILE A 165 -17.10 -2.65 4.59
CA ILE A 165 -16.15 -3.19 5.55
C ILE A 165 -14.70 -2.88 5.16
N GLY A 166 -14.36 -2.92 3.87
CA GLY A 166 -13.03 -2.55 3.38
C GLY A 166 -12.61 -1.16 3.82
N THR A 167 -13.52 -0.19 3.78
CA THR A 167 -13.27 1.19 4.26
C THR A 167 -12.94 1.22 5.75
N VAL A 168 -13.71 0.48 6.56
CA VAL A 168 -13.50 0.40 8.02
C VAL A 168 -12.13 -0.20 8.33
N LEU A 169 -11.78 -1.30 7.67
CA LEU A 169 -10.53 -2.01 7.90
C LEU A 169 -9.32 -1.22 7.41
N ILE A 170 -9.38 -0.61 6.21
CA ILE A 170 -8.30 0.24 5.69
C ILE A 170 -8.02 1.39 6.66
N ARG A 171 -9.07 2.03 7.18
CA ARG A 171 -8.92 3.10 8.17
C ARG A 171 -8.24 2.59 9.43
N ALA A 172 -8.71 1.48 9.99
CA ALA A 172 -8.15 0.88 11.21
C ALA A 172 -6.68 0.50 11.05
N VAL A 173 -6.31 -0.17 9.93
CA VAL A 173 -4.93 -0.57 9.67
C VAL A 173 -4.04 0.65 9.43
N ALA A 174 -4.51 1.66 8.69
CA ALA A 174 -3.73 2.89 8.49
C ALA A 174 -3.51 3.65 9.81
N ASP A 175 -4.51 3.74 10.68
CA ASP A 175 -4.37 4.34 12.01
C ASP A 175 -3.39 3.54 12.86
N LEU A 176 -3.45 2.21 12.81
CA LEU A 176 -2.56 1.32 13.54
C LEU A 176 -1.10 1.48 13.06
N VAL A 177 -0.86 1.50 11.73
CA VAL A 177 0.46 1.78 11.15
C VAL A 177 1.01 3.12 11.66
N LEU A 178 0.21 4.17 11.57
CA LEU A 178 0.62 5.51 12.01
C LEU A 178 0.87 5.56 13.52
N ALA A 179 0.12 4.81 14.34
CA ALA A 179 0.34 4.74 15.78
C ALA A 179 1.59 3.95 16.16
N ARG A 180 1.83 2.81 15.51
CA ARG A 180 2.88 1.86 15.88
C ARG A 180 4.24 2.15 15.21
N ARG A 181 4.26 2.94 14.14
CA ARG A 181 5.48 3.33 13.42
C ARG A 181 5.70 4.84 13.47
N PRO A 182 6.36 5.39 14.51
CA PRO A 182 6.54 6.84 14.69
C PRO A 182 7.26 7.52 13.51
N ALA A 183 8.21 6.83 12.86
CA ALA A 183 8.93 7.35 11.69
C ALA A 183 8.05 7.40 10.42
N CYS A 184 6.96 6.62 10.35
CA CYS A 184 6.02 6.64 9.25
C CYS A 184 5.13 7.87 9.34
N THR A 185 5.29 8.85 8.45
CA THR A 185 4.50 10.07 8.45
C THR A 185 3.25 9.96 7.59
N ARG A 186 3.20 8.97 6.68
CA ARG A 186 2.04 8.72 5.84
C ARG A 186 1.96 7.26 5.40
N VAL A 187 0.73 6.81 5.19
CA VAL A 187 0.42 5.51 4.58
C VAL A 187 0.07 5.73 3.12
N VAL A 188 0.55 4.86 2.25
CA VAL A 188 0.33 4.93 0.81
C VAL A 188 -0.37 3.68 0.28
N ALA A 189 -1.01 3.81 -0.87
CA ALA A 189 -1.61 2.69 -1.61
C ALA A 189 -1.64 3.04 -3.10
N GLU A 190 -1.68 2.00 -3.96
CA GLU A 190 -1.71 2.15 -5.41
C GLU A 190 -2.70 1.16 -6.07
N PRO A 191 -4.00 1.22 -5.71
CA PRO A 191 -5.00 0.38 -6.35
C PRO A 191 -5.08 0.66 -7.86
N ASP A 192 -5.35 -0.40 -8.65
CA ASP A 192 -5.67 -0.25 -10.07
C ASP A 192 -6.86 0.72 -10.23
N VAL A 193 -6.78 1.67 -11.15
CA VAL A 193 -7.86 2.65 -11.40
C VAL A 193 -9.16 1.98 -11.85
N ARG A 194 -9.09 0.77 -12.41
CA ARG A 194 -10.26 -0.04 -12.79
C ARG A 194 -10.95 -0.66 -11.56
N ASN A 195 -10.20 -0.87 -10.47
CA ASN A 195 -10.75 -1.38 -9.20
C ASN A 195 -11.46 -0.28 -8.43
N ARG A 196 -12.58 0.20 -8.99
CA ARG A 196 -13.38 1.28 -8.40
C ARG A 196 -13.79 1.02 -6.94
N PRO A 197 -14.18 -0.22 -6.55
CA PRO A 197 -14.48 -0.53 -5.15
C PRO A 197 -13.30 -0.28 -4.22
N SER A 198 -12.09 -0.67 -4.62
CA SER A 198 -10.87 -0.44 -3.84
C SER A 198 -10.54 1.05 -3.73
N VAL A 199 -10.55 1.78 -4.85
CA VAL A 199 -10.33 3.24 -4.84
C VAL A 199 -11.34 3.95 -3.92
N ALA A 200 -12.63 3.60 -4.01
CA ALA A 200 -13.66 4.18 -3.15
C ALA A 200 -13.45 3.84 -1.67
N ALA A 201 -13.01 2.61 -1.36
CA ALA A 201 -12.74 2.20 0.01
C ALA A 201 -11.56 2.99 0.62
N PHE A 202 -10.48 3.21 -0.13
CA PHE A 202 -9.36 4.05 0.31
C PHE A 202 -9.78 5.50 0.51
N LEU A 203 -10.54 6.09 -0.43
CA LEU A 203 -11.09 7.44 -0.27
C LEU A 203 -11.95 7.56 1.00
N GLY A 204 -12.87 6.61 1.22
CA GLY A 204 -13.70 6.54 2.42
C GLY A 204 -12.90 6.36 3.71
N ALA A 205 -11.73 5.75 3.64
CA ALA A 205 -10.80 5.58 4.76
C ALA A 205 -9.93 6.82 5.05
N GLY A 206 -10.09 7.90 4.29
CA GLY A 206 -9.38 9.17 4.50
C GLY A 206 -8.09 9.28 3.69
N PHE A 207 -7.87 8.43 2.71
CA PHE A 207 -6.83 8.62 1.70
C PHE A 207 -7.30 9.65 0.66
N ARG A 208 -6.35 10.33 0.05
CA ARG A 208 -6.58 11.19 -1.12
C ARG A 208 -5.74 10.71 -2.30
N THR A 209 -6.28 10.78 -3.49
CA THR A 209 -5.52 10.52 -4.71
C THR A 209 -4.55 11.67 -4.96
N VAL A 210 -3.29 11.36 -5.24
CA VAL A 210 -2.25 12.32 -5.56
C VAL A 210 -2.01 12.38 -7.06
N ALA A 211 -1.97 11.20 -7.71
CA ALA A 211 -1.73 11.06 -9.13
C ALA A 211 -2.28 9.73 -9.63
N GLU A 212 -2.50 9.62 -10.92
CA GLU A 212 -2.56 8.35 -11.63
C GLU A 212 -1.18 8.08 -12.23
N VAL A 213 -0.69 6.86 -12.06
CA VAL A 213 0.67 6.47 -12.43
C VAL A 213 0.63 5.17 -13.22
N ASP A 214 1.35 5.13 -14.33
CA ASP A 214 1.51 3.91 -15.11
C ASP A 214 2.62 3.06 -14.47
N LEU A 215 2.21 1.97 -13.83
CA LEU A 215 3.10 0.92 -13.31
C LEU A 215 3.23 -0.19 -14.34
N PRO A 216 4.27 -1.04 -14.30
CA PRO A 216 4.48 -2.09 -15.29
C PRO A 216 3.28 -3.01 -15.51
N ALA A 217 2.53 -3.34 -14.46
CA ALA A 217 1.40 -4.27 -14.50
C ALA A 217 0.02 -3.58 -14.57
N LYS A 218 -0.07 -2.29 -14.17
CA LYS A 218 -1.36 -1.60 -14.03
C LYS A 218 -1.23 -0.09 -14.12
N ARG A 219 -2.30 0.59 -14.49
CA ARG A 219 -2.45 2.01 -14.20
C ARG A 219 -3.07 2.18 -12.81
N ALA A 220 -2.35 2.80 -11.91
CA ALA A 220 -2.70 2.89 -10.50
C ALA A 220 -3.09 4.30 -10.07
N ALA A 221 -4.04 4.41 -9.17
CA ALA A 221 -4.29 5.62 -8.41
C ALA A 221 -3.30 5.65 -7.23
N PHE A 222 -2.27 6.50 -7.29
CA PHE A 222 -1.38 6.70 -6.15
C PHE A 222 -2.10 7.53 -5.09
N MET A 223 -2.35 6.91 -3.94
CA MET A 223 -3.15 7.46 -2.86
C MET A 223 -2.34 7.55 -1.58
N ILE A 224 -2.56 8.60 -0.80
CA ILE A 224 -1.86 8.81 0.46
C ILE A 224 -2.83 9.21 1.58
N ARG A 225 -2.48 8.83 2.80
CA ARG A 225 -3.09 9.30 4.03
C ARG A 225 -1.99 9.78 4.97
N ASP A 226 -1.97 11.07 5.24
CA ASP A 226 -0.98 11.70 6.12
C ASP A 226 -1.32 11.43 7.59
N ARG A 227 -0.30 11.43 8.46
CA ARG A 227 -0.47 11.46 9.92
C ARG A 227 -1.18 12.77 10.30
N SER A 228 -2.24 12.68 11.07
CA SER A 228 -2.95 13.86 11.60
C SER A 228 -1.98 14.71 12.41
N GLY A 229 -1.85 15.99 12.06
CA GLY A 229 -0.95 16.93 12.73
C GLY A 229 0.36 17.27 11.99
N CYS A 230 0.66 16.63 10.85
CA CYS A 230 1.69 17.13 9.94
C CYS A 230 1.05 18.13 8.98
N PRO A 231 1.34 19.45 9.07
CA PRO A 231 0.87 20.40 8.06
C PRO A 231 1.52 19.99 6.73
N GLY A 232 0.70 19.68 5.73
CA GLY A 232 1.14 19.43 4.37
C GLY A 232 2.03 20.58 3.93
N SER A 233 3.22 20.25 3.42
CA SER A 233 4.12 21.23 2.81
C SER A 233 3.39 21.89 1.64
N GLY A 234 2.73 23.02 1.95
CA GLY A 234 2.15 23.90 0.96
C GLY A 234 3.27 24.43 0.08
N CYS A 235 3.26 24.06 -1.20
CA CYS A 235 4.01 24.75 -2.22
C CYS A 235 3.50 26.19 -2.29
N SER A 236 4.14 27.09 -1.54
CA SER A 236 4.02 28.52 -1.76
C SER A 236 4.70 28.83 -3.08
N GLY A 237 3.91 29.05 -4.13
CA GLY A 237 4.38 29.64 -5.37
C GLY A 237 4.90 31.04 -5.10
N PRO A 238 5.90 31.53 -5.84
CA PRO A 238 6.44 32.87 -5.66
C PRO A 238 5.40 33.88 -6.09
N GLY A 239 4.83 34.64 -5.11
CA GLY A 239 4.00 35.77 -5.36
C GLY A 239 4.82 36.91 -5.99
N SER A 240 4.48 37.25 -7.23
CA SER A 240 4.96 38.42 -7.95
C SER A 240 4.56 39.67 -7.18
N GLY A 241 5.58 40.46 -6.76
CA GLY A 241 5.41 41.78 -6.18
C GLY A 241 4.81 42.74 -7.18
N GLY A 242 3.78 43.46 -6.73
CA GLY A 242 3.22 44.64 -7.38
C GLY A 242 3.30 45.82 -6.42
N SER A 243 4.29 46.66 -6.63
CA SER A 243 4.41 47.99 -6.03
C SER A 243 3.34 48.92 -6.61
N GLY A 244 2.60 49.62 -5.75
CA GLY A 244 1.69 50.69 -6.12
C GLY A 244 1.55 51.69 -5.01
N SER A 245 2.18 52.80 -5.24
CA SER A 245 2.28 54.01 -4.39
C SER A 245 1.01 54.84 -4.40
N GLY A 246 0.70 55.50 -3.28
CA GLY A 246 0.31 56.91 -3.22
C GLY A 246 -1.19 57.23 -3.20
N GLY A 247 -1.59 58.03 -2.26
CA GLY A 247 -2.76 58.88 -2.35
C GLY A 247 -3.39 59.24 -1.01
N SER A 248 -2.95 60.34 -0.50
CA SER A 248 -3.46 61.09 0.66
C SER A 248 -4.88 61.66 0.46
N GLY A 249 -5.61 61.89 1.56
CA GLY A 249 -6.46 63.04 1.73
C GLY A 249 -7.94 62.79 1.99
N GLY A 250 -8.42 63.44 3.04
CA GLY A 250 -9.80 63.91 3.10
C GLY A 250 -10.58 63.58 4.38
N SER A 251 -10.51 64.48 5.31
CA SER A 251 -11.39 64.70 6.46
C SER A 251 -12.86 64.93 6.07
N GLY A 252 -13.81 64.52 6.92
CA GLY A 252 -15.21 64.87 6.81
C GLY A 252 -16.05 64.38 7.97
N SER A 253 -16.35 65.22 8.85
CA SER A 253 -17.17 65.10 10.04
C SER A 253 -18.66 65.04 9.78
N GLY A 254 -19.41 64.47 10.74
CA GLY A 254 -20.78 64.92 11.04
C GLY A 254 -21.88 63.84 10.90
N GLY A 255 -22.53 63.55 11.99
CA GLY A 255 -23.90 63.87 12.25
C GLY A 255 -24.76 62.74 12.74
N SER A 256 -25.01 62.78 13.99
CA SER A 256 -26.11 62.28 14.84
C SER A 256 -27.47 62.01 14.19
N GLY A 257 -28.19 60.98 14.73
CA GLY A 257 -29.65 60.96 14.74
C GLY A 257 -30.25 59.55 14.94
N SER A 258 -30.65 59.25 16.16
CA SER A 258 -31.74 58.31 16.47
C SER A 258 -33.06 59.05 16.41
N PRO A 259 -34.21 58.43 16.33
CA PRO A 259 -34.79 57.51 17.32
C PRO A 259 -35.04 56.10 16.82
#